data_fc88f40c247d6dddcf2ec9b9a33b7805
#
_entry.id   fc88f40c247d6dddcf2ec9b9a33b7805
#
_cell.length_a   1.000
_cell.length_b   1.000
_cell.length_c   1.000
_cell.angle_alpha   90.00
_cell.angle_beta   90.00
_cell.angle_gamma   90.00
#
_symmetry.space_group_name_H-M   'P 1'
#
loop_
_entity.id
_entity.type
_entity.pdbx_description
1 polymer ?
#
loop_
_entity_poly.entity_id
_entity_poly.type
_entity_poly.pdbx_seq_one_letter_code
_entity_poly.pdbx_strand_id
1 'polypeptide(L)'
;MSIHSRTARRKAQGREEHTLRRDAGLYYVWVAGSCDYAHQERCSAGAYIMQLDNKLLHTFTLGDSHTTEFRMILSAMIHAMKRVPAGSDIVFLSNVSYIQQNFSREPSDKPRANADLLQECRSMQANHHSITVKLIPFHKYNTLQEANRLAHQAMEEQRNALRNPSTPPWQPLANDE
;
A
#
# COMPACT_ATOMS: atom_id res chain seq x y z
N MET A 1 28.94 16.26 45.04
CA MET A 1 27.82 17.01 44.44
C MET A 1 27.50 16.38 43.10
N SER A 2 26.29 15.88 42.98
CA SER A 2 25.85 14.92 41.96
C SER A 2 25.44 15.60 40.67
N ILE A 3 26.11 15.26 39.55
CA ILE A 3 25.72 15.64 38.18
C ILE A 3 25.42 14.35 37.41
N HIS A 4 24.44 13.58 37.84
CA HIS A 4 24.04 12.36 37.11
C HIS A 4 22.52 12.18 37.14
N SER A 5 21.76 13.12 36.64
CA SER A 5 20.31 12.91 36.59
C SER A 5 19.56 13.62 35.44
N ARG A 6 20.21 13.99 34.34
CA ARG A 6 19.51 14.65 33.23
C ARG A 6 19.49 13.89 31.90
N THR A 7 20.19 12.78 31.79
CA THR A 7 20.31 12.06 30.49
C THR A 7 19.37 10.86 30.32
N ALA A 8 18.72 10.42 31.39
CA ALA A 8 17.83 9.25 31.35
C ALA A 8 16.37 9.56 30.99
N ARG A 9 15.97 10.83 30.98
CA ARG A 9 14.54 11.21 30.71
C ARG A 9 14.21 11.50 29.26
N ARG A 10 15.16 11.45 28.33
CA ARG A 10 14.96 11.75 26.91
C ARG A 10 14.69 10.54 26.02
N LYS A 11 14.73 9.32 26.55
CA LYS A 11 14.53 8.07 25.77
C LYS A 11 13.14 7.45 25.88
N ALA A 12 12.21 8.06 26.59
CA ALA A 12 10.88 7.52 26.82
C ALA A 12 9.73 8.44 26.28
N GLN A 13 10.05 9.45 25.47
CA GLN A 13 9.01 10.00 24.60
C GLN A 13 8.88 9.10 23.39
N GLY A 14 8.13 8.00 23.58
CA GLY A 14 7.52 7.30 22.47
C GLY A 14 6.82 8.37 21.63
N ARG A 15 7.09 8.39 20.31
CA ARG A 15 6.31 9.19 19.37
C ARG A 15 4.86 8.87 19.67
N GLU A 16 4.13 9.82 20.21
CA GLU A 16 2.68 9.69 20.29
C GLU A 16 2.21 9.46 18.87
N GLU A 17 1.73 8.26 18.61
CA GLU A 17 1.07 7.96 17.36
C GLU A 17 -0.10 8.92 17.26
N HIS A 18 -0.10 9.78 16.26
CA HIS A 18 -1.21 10.68 16.03
C HIS A 18 -2.46 9.80 15.85
N THR A 19 -3.29 9.75 16.88
CA THR A 19 -4.49 8.93 16.86
C THR A 19 -5.47 9.56 15.88
N LEU A 20 -5.53 8.98 14.69
CA LEU A 20 -6.60 9.29 13.76
C LEU A 20 -7.91 8.86 14.44
N ARG A 21 -8.88 9.80 14.59
CA ARG A 21 -10.20 9.44 15.05
C ARG A 21 -10.79 8.42 14.07
N ARG A 22 -11.06 7.23 14.57
CA ARG A 22 -11.59 6.12 13.78
C ARG A 22 -13.03 5.89 14.16
N ASP A 23 -13.94 6.10 13.21
CA ASP A 23 -15.35 5.84 13.41
C ASP A 23 -15.64 4.33 13.27
N ALA A 24 -16.58 3.83 14.09
CA ALA A 24 -16.99 2.43 14.06
C ALA A 24 -17.62 2.06 12.70
N GLY A 25 -17.35 0.84 12.23
CA GLY A 25 -17.92 0.33 10.98
C GLY A 25 -17.23 0.83 9.71
N LEU A 26 -16.23 1.70 9.80
CA LEU A 26 -15.42 2.15 8.66
C LEU A 26 -14.22 1.23 8.47
N TYR A 27 -14.00 0.85 7.22
CA TYR A 27 -12.76 0.18 6.81
C TYR A 27 -11.68 1.23 6.56
N TYR A 28 -10.59 1.16 7.31
CA TYR A 28 -9.41 2.00 7.11
C TYR A 28 -8.35 1.19 6.37
N VAL A 29 -7.96 1.67 5.20
CA VAL A 29 -7.01 0.99 4.32
C VAL A 29 -5.81 1.91 4.08
N TRP A 30 -4.71 1.58 4.72
CA TRP A 30 -3.43 2.27 4.60
C TRP A 30 -2.70 1.74 3.39
N VAL A 31 -2.47 2.57 2.38
CA VAL A 31 -1.86 2.15 1.12
C VAL A 31 -0.53 2.84 0.88
N ALA A 32 0.41 2.08 0.38
CA ALA A 32 1.74 2.56 0.04
C ALA A 32 2.26 1.85 -1.21
N GLY A 33 3.26 2.45 -1.84
CA GLY A 33 3.95 1.89 -2.98
C GLY A 33 5.45 2.07 -2.88
N SER A 34 6.17 1.32 -3.70
CA SER A 34 7.61 1.42 -3.88
C SER A 34 7.98 1.11 -5.32
N CYS A 35 9.01 1.76 -5.83
CA CYS A 35 9.52 1.52 -7.18
C CYS A 35 11.04 1.63 -7.22
N ASP A 36 11.67 0.70 -7.90
CA ASP A 36 13.09 0.75 -8.23
C ASP A 36 13.31 1.53 -9.52
N TYR A 37 13.47 2.83 -9.40
CA TYR A 37 13.75 3.70 -10.56
C TYR A 37 15.18 3.61 -11.07
N ALA A 38 16.10 2.99 -10.33
CA ALA A 38 17.51 2.90 -10.67
C ALA A 38 17.81 1.84 -11.75
N HIS A 39 16.91 0.88 -11.95
CA HIS A 39 17.08 -0.22 -12.88
C HIS A 39 16.02 -0.23 -13.98
N GLN A 40 16.37 -0.75 -15.16
CA GLN A 40 15.50 -0.75 -16.35
C GLN A 40 14.21 -1.57 -16.12
N GLU A 41 14.28 -2.62 -15.33
CA GLU A 41 13.15 -3.50 -15.03
C GLU A 41 12.08 -2.77 -14.22
N ARG A 42 12.43 -1.67 -13.57
CA ARG A 42 11.53 -0.87 -12.74
C ARG A 42 10.56 -1.73 -11.92
N CYS A 43 11.12 -2.63 -11.13
CA CYS A 43 10.33 -3.42 -10.20
C CYS A 43 9.60 -2.49 -9.25
N SER A 44 8.32 -2.67 -9.13
CA SER A 44 7.46 -1.85 -8.28
C SER A 44 6.54 -2.74 -7.47
N ALA A 45 6.09 -2.23 -6.35
CA ALA A 45 5.14 -2.94 -5.51
C ALA A 45 4.15 -1.98 -4.88
N GLY A 46 2.99 -2.51 -4.56
CA GLY A 46 1.99 -1.87 -3.73
C GLY A 46 1.69 -2.72 -2.50
N ALA A 47 1.26 -2.08 -1.45
CA ALA A 47 0.84 -2.75 -0.23
C ALA A 47 -0.34 -2.04 0.41
N TYR A 48 -1.15 -2.77 1.15
CA TYR A 48 -2.08 -2.15 2.09
C TYR A 48 -2.15 -2.91 3.41
N ILE A 49 -2.53 -2.16 4.43
CA ILE A 49 -2.94 -2.67 5.74
C ILE A 49 -4.39 -2.24 5.95
N MET A 50 -5.27 -3.20 6.15
CA MET A 50 -6.71 -2.98 6.35
C MET A 50 -7.08 -3.18 7.81
N GLN A 51 -7.85 -2.23 8.35
CA GLN A 51 -8.34 -2.25 9.72
C GLN A 51 -9.85 -1.98 9.77
N LEU A 52 -10.51 -2.60 10.71
CA LEU A 52 -11.91 -2.33 11.09
C LEU A 52 -11.98 -2.27 12.61
N ASP A 53 -12.63 -1.24 13.16
CA ASP A 53 -12.78 -1.03 14.60
C ASP A 53 -11.43 -1.14 15.37
N ASN A 54 -10.38 -0.52 14.83
CA ASN A 54 -9.01 -0.54 15.35
C ASN A 54 -8.34 -1.93 15.37
N LYS A 55 -8.89 -2.92 14.70
CA LYS A 55 -8.32 -4.26 14.59
C LYS A 55 -7.78 -4.48 13.19
N LEU A 56 -6.60 -5.09 13.13
CA LEU A 56 -6.03 -5.55 11.88
C LEU A 56 -6.92 -6.66 11.29
N LEU A 57 -7.39 -6.47 10.06
CA LEU A 57 -8.13 -7.49 9.32
C LEU A 57 -7.25 -8.21 8.30
N HIS A 58 -6.46 -7.45 7.55
CA HIS A 58 -5.73 -7.99 6.41
C HIS A 58 -4.55 -7.12 6.02
N THR A 59 -3.48 -7.76 5.61
CA THR A 59 -2.35 -7.14 4.91
C THR A 59 -2.20 -7.76 3.54
N PHE A 60 -1.78 -6.97 2.57
CA PHE A 60 -1.64 -7.42 1.20
C PHE A 60 -0.47 -6.73 0.52
N THR A 61 0.26 -7.46 -0.29
CA THR A 61 1.30 -6.92 -1.16
C THR A 61 1.17 -7.50 -2.56
N LEU A 62 1.55 -6.71 -3.55
CA LEU A 62 1.72 -7.15 -4.93
C LEU A 62 2.95 -6.49 -5.52
N GLY A 63 3.62 -7.18 -6.42
CA GLY A 63 4.77 -6.65 -7.14
C GLY A 63 4.69 -6.98 -8.62
N ASP A 64 5.30 -6.14 -9.43
CA ASP A 64 5.43 -6.34 -10.87
C ASP A 64 6.69 -5.64 -11.38
N SER A 65 7.06 -5.90 -12.62
CA SER A 65 8.16 -5.25 -13.33
C SER A 65 7.64 -4.37 -14.45
N HIS A 66 8.49 -3.45 -14.94
CA HIS A 66 8.15 -2.51 -16.02
C HIS A 66 6.88 -1.69 -15.75
N THR A 67 6.71 -1.28 -14.51
CA THR A 67 5.53 -0.55 -14.04
C THR A 67 5.93 0.64 -13.16
N THR A 68 5.00 1.22 -12.46
CA THR A 68 5.20 2.38 -11.60
C THR A 68 4.59 2.19 -10.23
N GLU A 69 5.10 2.94 -9.26
CA GLU A 69 4.55 3.00 -7.91
C GLU A 69 3.04 3.31 -7.92
N PHE A 70 2.61 4.28 -8.75
CA PHE A 70 1.19 4.68 -8.80
C PHE A 70 0.28 3.55 -9.31
N ARG A 71 0.72 2.81 -10.31
CA ARG A 71 -0.03 1.65 -10.80
C ARG A 71 -0.17 0.58 -9.73
N MET A 72 0.90 0.34 -8.97
CA MET A 72 0.89 -0.66 -7.89
C MET A 72 0.00 -0.22 -6.73
N ILE A 73 0.00 1.05 -6.35
CA ILE A 73 -0.92 1.58 -5.34
C ILE A 73 -2.37 1.43 -5.79
N LEU A 74 -2.69 1.84 -7.01
CA LEU A 74 -4.05 1.71 -7.56
C LEU A 74 -4.51 0.25 -7.62
N SER A 75 -3.63 -0.65 -8.02
CA SER A 75 -3.90 -2.10 -8.04
C SER A 75 -4.15 -2.66 -6.63
N ALA A 76 -3.39 -2.21 -5.63
CA ALA A 76 -3.63 -2.57 -4.23
C ALA A 76 -4.98 -2.04 -3.72
N MET A 77 -5.34 -0.81 -4.08
CA MET A 77 -6.65 -0.23 -3.75
C MET A 77 -7.80 -1.01 -4.37
N ILE A 78 -7.70 -1.38 -5.63
CA ILE A 78 -8.69 -2.21 -6.33
C ILE A 78 -8.86 -3.55 -5.61
N HIS A 79 -7.76 -4.20 -5.26
CA HIS A 79 -7.81 -5.46 -4.51
C HIS A 79 -8.51 -5.29 -3.14
N ALA A 80 -8.21 -4.21 -2.42
CA ALA A 80 -8.87 -3.91 -1.16
C ALA A 80 -10.38 -3.69 -1.32
N MET A 81 -10.80 -2.93 -2.33
CA MET A 81 -12.22 -2.68 -2.62
C MET A 81 -12.98 -3.97 -2.97
N LYS A 82 -12.35 -4.90 -3.68
CA LYS A 82 -12.94 -6.22 -3.98
C LYS A 82 -13.07 -7.10 -2.74
N ARG A 83 -12.19 -6.92 -1.76
CA ARG A 83 -12.17 -7.72 -0.53
C ARG A 83 -13.14 -7.23 0.53
N VAL A 84 -13.39 -5.93 0.60
CA VAL A 84 -14.35 -5.34 1.54
C VAL A 84 -15.78 -5.68 1.08
N PRO A 85 -16.69 -6.08 2.00
CA PRO A 85 -18.08 -6.37 1.64
C PRO A 85 -18.75 -5.22 0.90
N ALA A 86 -19.55 -5.54 -0.11
CA ALA A 86 -20.33 -4.55 -0.86
C ALA A 86 -21.21 -3.70 0.08
N GLY A 87 -21.38 -2.42 -0.25
CA GLY A 87 -22.17 -1.49 0.56
C GLY A 87 -21.44 -0.91 1.78
N SER A 88 -20.15 -1.20 1.94
CA SER A 88 -19.34 -0.69 3.05
C SER A 88 -18.84 0.72 2.81
N ASP A 89 -18.38 1.34 3.91
CA ASP A 89 -17.66 2.61 3.89
C ASP A 89 -16.15 2.35 4.01
N ILE A 90 -15.37 2.91 3.08
CA ILE A 90 -13.91 2.72 3.02
C ILE A 90 -13.21 4.07 3.07
N VAL A 91 -12.19 4.17 3.91
CA VAL A 91 -11.28 5.30 3.95
C VAL A 91 -9.88 4.81 3.59
N PHE A 92 -9.39 5.23 2.43
CA PHE A 92 -7.99 5.05 2.05
C PHE A 92 -7.13 6.15 2.65
N LEU A 93 -5.99 5.77 3.21
CA LEU A 93 -5.01 6.66 3.81
C LEU A 93 -3.68 6.49 3.07
N SER A 94 -3.17 7.58 2.52
CA SER A 94 -1.92 7.59 1.76
C SER A 94 -1.19 8.92 1.91
N ASN A 95 0.13 8.91 1.75
CA ASN A 95 0.92 10.14 1.61
C ASN A 95 1.19 10.52 0.14
N VAL A 96 0.59 9.81 -0.81
CA VAL A 96 0.79 10.03 -2.24
C VAL A 96 -0.30 10.94 -2.78
N SER A 97 0.06 12.20 -3.04
CA SER A 97 -0.89 13.22 -3.50
C SER A 97 -1.55 12.89 -4.84
N TYR A 98 -0.83 12.21 -5.72
CA TYR A 98 -1.37 11.76 -7.01
C TYR A 98 -2.65 10.93 -6.83
N ILE A 99 -2.68 10.02 -5.87
CA ILE A 99 -3.83 9.15 -5.61
C ILE A 99 -5.02 9.99 -5.15
N GLN A 100 -4.83 10.87 -4.16
CA GLN A 100 -5.90 11.71 -3.64
C GLN A 100 -6.47 12.65 -4.73
N GLN A 101 -5.61 13.20 -5.58
CA GLN A 101 -6.02 14.13 -6.64
C GLN A 101 -6.75 13.44 -7.80
N ASN A 102 -6.40 12.21 -8.12
CA ASN A 102 -6.89 11.54 -9.33
C ASN A 102 -7.98 10.51 -9.07
N PHE A 103 -8.09 9.96 -7.87
CA PHE A 103 -9.03 8.90 -7.53
C PHE A 103 -10.50 9.28 -7.82
N SER A 104 -10.91 10.49 -7.46
CA SER A 104 -12.28 11.00 -7.64
C SER A 104 -12.44 11.91 -8.87
N ARG A 105 -11.41 11.99 -9.71
CA ARG A 105 -11.44 12.88 -10.87
C ARG A 105 -12.31 12.32 -11.98
N GLU A 106 -13.19 13.17 -12.53
CA GLU A 106 -14.07 12.81 -13.63
C GLU A 106 -13.30 12.30 -14.87
N PRO A 107 -13.92 11.40 -15.67
CA PRO A 107 -13.38 10.96 -16.95
C PRO A 107 -13.06 12.16 -17.84
N SER A 108 -12.04 12.02 -18.65
CA SER A 108 -11.63 13.03 -19.63
C SER A 108 -11.44 12.35 -20.98
N ASP A 109 -11.83 13.03 -22.03
CA ASP A 109 -11.58 12.57 -23.42
C ASP A 109 -10.09 12.61 -23.78
N LYS A 110 -9.28 13.29 -22.96
CA LYS A 110 -7.83 13.33 -23.16
C LYS A 110 -7.17 12.10 -22.54
N PRO A 111 -6.20 11.48 -23.24
CA PRO A 111 -5.40 10.39 -22.69
C PRO A 111 -4.74 10.81 -21.36
N ARG A 112 -4.86 9.94 -20.35
CA ARG A 112 -4.23 10.14 -19.03
C ARG A 112 -3.45 8.91 -18.63
N ALA A 113 -2.35 9.14 -17.92
CA ALA A 113 -1.64 8.05 -17.29
C ALA A 113 -2.56 7.31 -16.32
N ASN A 114 -2.46 5.98 -16.32
CA ASN A 114 -3.23 5.09 -15.44
C ASN A 114 -4.77 5.17 -15.62
N ALA A 115 -5.25 5.63 -16.77
CA ALA A 115 -6.69 5.77 -17.04
C ALA A 115 -7.45 4.45 -16.88
N ASP A 116 -6.86 3.33 -17.26
CA ASP A 116 -7.38 1.98 -17.11
C ASP A 116 -7.67 1.65 -15.64
N LEU A 117 -6.70 1.82 -14.77
CA LEU A 117 -6.83 1.54 -13.33
C LEU A 117 -7.74 2.55 -12.62
N LEU A 118 -7.69 3.81 -13.00
CA LEU A 118 -8.58 4.83 -12.45
C LEU A 118 -10.05 4.57 -12.82
N GLN A 119 -10.31 4.07 -14.02
CA GLN A 119 -11.65 3.66 -14.43
C GLN A 119 -12.12 2.43 -13.65
N GLU A 120 -11.26 1.45 -13.42
CA GLU A 120 -11.59 0.29 -12.59
C GLU A 120 -11.90 0.71 -11.15
N CYS A 121 -11.09 1.60 -10.56
CA CYS A 121 -11.38 2.19 -9.25
C CYS A 121 -12.77 2.83 -9.20
N ARG A 122 -13.14 3.58 -10.23
CA ARG A 122 -14.45 4.21 -10.31
C ARG A 122 -15.58 3.18 -10.39
N SER A 123 -15.40 2.13 -11.19
CA SER A 123 -16.37 1.03 -11.26
C SER A 123 -16.56 0.34 -9.91
N MET A 124 -15.48 0.19 -9.14
CA MET A 124 -15.54 -0.38 -7.79
C MET A 124 -16.24 0.53 -6.79
N GLN A 125 -16.16 1.85 -6.94
CA GLN A 125 -16.85 2.80 -6.06
C GLN A 125 -18.36 2.59 -6.06
N ALA A 126 -18.95 2.21 -7.18
CA ALA A 126 -20.39 1.93 -7.30
C ALA A 126 -20.85 0.75 -6.42
N ASN A 127 -19.96 -0.14 -6.02
CA ASN A 127 -20.26 -1.30 -5.18
C ASN A 127 -20.26 -0.98 -3.68
N HIS A 128 -19.81 0.22 -3.28
CA HIS A 128 -19.66 0.62 -1.89
C HIS A 128 -20.53 1.83 -1.57
N HIS A 129 -20.89 1.98 -0.30
CA HIS A 129 -21.69 3.12 0.16
C HIS A 129 -20.90 4.42 0.06
N SER A 130 -19.66 4.43 0.54
CA SER A 130 -18.75 5.55 0.38
C SER A 130 -17.30 5.11 0.29
N ILE A 131 -16.50 5.83 -0.49
CA ILE A 131 -15.06 5.69 -0.55
C ILE A 131 -14.43 7.07 -0.50
N THR A 132 -13.54 7.27 0.46
CA THR A 132 -12.81 8.50 0.67
C THR A 132 -11.32 8.23 0.62
N VAL A 133 -10.55 9.11 -0.01
CA VAL A 133 -9.09 9.09 0.01
C VAL A 133 -8.59 10.28 0.82
N LYS A 134 -7.88 10.02 1.90
CA LYS A 134 -7.25 11.05 2.75
C LYS A 134 -5.75 11.08 2.53
N LEU A 135 -5.24 12.25 2.21
CA LEU A 135 -3.81 12.53 2.19
C LEU A 135 -3.33 12.79 3.62
N ILE A 136 -2.37 11.99 4.08
CA ILE A 136 -1.82 12.10 5.42
C ILE A 136 -0.28 12.19 5.38
N PRO A 137 0.37 12.83 6.36
CA PRO A 137 1.81 12.92 6.41
C PRO A 137 2.42 11.57 6.84
N PHE A 138 3.41 11.12 6.05
CA PHE A 138 4.06 9.82 6.22
C PHE A 138 4.67 9.62 7.60
N HIS A 139 5.38 10.62 8.12
CA HIS A 139 6.17 10.49 9.36
C HIS A 139 5.34 10.49 10.64
N LYS A 140 4.03 10.77 10.56
CA LYS A 140 3.13 10.84 11.73
C LYS A 140 2.41 9.53 12.04
N TYR A 141 2.40 8.57 11.11
CA TYR A 141 1.60 7.36 11.25
C TYR A 141 2.44 6.10 11.06
N ASN A 142 2.60 5.33 12.13
CA ASN A 142 3.36 4.09 12.10
C ASN A 142 2.76 3.04 11.16
N THR A 143 1.44 2.97 11.08
CA THR A 143 0.76 2.02 10.17
C THR A 143 1.04 2.34 8.70
N LEU A 144 1.11 3.62 8.32
CA LEU A 144 1.50 3.99 6.96
C LEU A 144 2.96 3.64 6.68
N GLN A 145 3.85 3.88 7.65
CA GLN A 145 5.26 3.50 7.54
C GLN A 145 5.43 1.98 7.37
N GLU A 146 4.63 1.19 8.09
CA GLU A 146 4.62 -0.25 7.94
C GLU A 146 4.10 -0.70 6.57
N ALA A 147 3.03 -0.09 6.04
CA ALA A 147 2.57 -0.35 4.68
C ALA A 147 3.65 -0.04 3.64
N ASN A 148 4.39 1.06 3.82
CA ASN A 148 5.51 1.42 2.97
C ASN A 148 6.66 0.40 3.07
N ARG A 149 6.99 -0.07 4.26
CA ARG A 149 7.99 -1.12 4.47
C ARG A 149 7.61 -2.41 3.74
N LEU A 150 6.35 -2.82 3.83
CA LEU A 150 5.83 -4.00 3.12
C LEU A 150 5.93 -3.83 1.60
N ALA A 151 5.57 -2.66 1.07
CA ALA A 151 5.72 -2.35 -0.35
C ALA A 151 7.18 -2.40 -0.81
N HIS A 152 8.09 -1.82 -0.03
CA HIS A 152 9.51 -1.83 -0.34
C HIS A 152 10.08 -3.25 -0.34
N GLN A 153 9.74 -4.06 0.65
CA GLN A 153 10.14 -5.47 0.71
C GLN A 153 9.61 -6.26 -0.50
N ALA A 154 8.35 -6.09 -0.86
CA ALA A 154 7.77 -6.77 -2.03
C ALA A 154 8.44 -6.33 -3.34
N MET A 155 8.84 -5.07 -3.47
CA MET A 155 9.60 -4.56 -4.61
C MET A 155 10.98 -5.23 -4.69
N GLU A 156 11.69 -5.35 -3.56
CA GLU A 156 12.98 -6.04 -3.52
C GLU A 156 12.86 -7.53 -3.85
N GLU A 157 11.84 -8.19 -3.36
CA GLU A 157 11.55 -9.60 -3.68
C GLU A 157 11.29 -9.78 -5.18
N GLN A 158 10.53 -8.89 -5.80
CA GLN A 158 10.29 -8.88 -7.25
C GLN A 158 11.60 -8.70 -8.03
N ARG A 159 12.45 -7.77 -7.62
CA ARG A 159 13.76 -7.54 -8.22
C ARG A 159 14.67 -8.76 -8.10
N ASN A 160 14.71 -9.38 -6.93
CA ASN A 160 15.54 -10.56 -6.69
C ASN A 160 15.05 -11.76 -7.50
N ALA A 161 13.73 -11.94 -7.64
CA ALA A 161 13.15 -13.01 -8.45
C ALA A 161 13.51 -12.88 -9.94
N LEU A 162 13.58 -11.66 -10.47
CA LEU A 162 14.00 -11.42 -11.85
C LEU A 162 15.49 -11.68 -12.08
N ARG A 163 16.34 -11.34 -11.09
CA ARG A 163 17.80 -11.50 -11.19
C ARG A 163 18.27 -12.94 -10.95
N ASN A 164 17.55 -13.65 -10.11
CA ASN A 164 17.80 -15.03 -9.73
C ASN A 164 16.53 -15.84 -9.97
N PRO A 165 16.16 -16.11 -11.25
CA PRO A 165 15.04 -17.00 -11.51
C PRO A 165 15.34 -18.35 -10.87
N SER A 166 14.62 -18.67 -9.80
CA SER A 166 14.72 -19.99 -9.18
C SER A 166 14.36 -21.03 -10.22
N THR A 167 15.23 -22.05 -10.36
CA THR A 167 14.91 -23.24 -11.12
C THR A 167 13.53 -23.73 -10.69
N PRO A 168 12.60 -24.06 -11.61
CA PRO A 168 11.27 -24.48 -11.24
C PRO A 168 11.34 -25.65 -10.25
N PRO A 169 10.46 -25.69 -9.24
CA PRO A 169 10.62 -26.60 -8.09
C PRO A 169 10.37 -28.07 -8.40
N TRP A 170 10.22 -28.47 -9.66
CA TRP A 170 10.30 -29.87 -10.01
C TRP A 170 10.92 -30.07 -11.38
N GLN A 171 12.05 -30.76 -11.37
CA GLN A 171 12.47 -31.55 -12.51
C GLN A 171 11.84 -32.93 -12.33
N PRO A 172 11.22 -33.50 -13.38
CA PRO A 172 10.90 -34.93 -13.34
C PRO A 172 12.18 -35.68 -13.05
N LEU A 173 12.16 -36.58 -12.07
CA LEU A 173 13.26 -37.49 -11.84
C LEU A 173 13.51 -38.20 -13.17
N ALA A 174 14.71 -38.05 -13.69
CA ALA A 174 15.16 -38.87 -14.81
C ALA A 174 15.02 -40.33 -14.37
N ASN A 175 14.17 -41.08 -15.06
CA ASN A 175 14.12 -42.53 -14.87
C ASN A 175 15.46 -43.06 -15.27
N ASP A 176 16.24 -43.52 -14.31
CA ASP A 176 17.39 -44.37 -14.56
C ASP A 176 16.84 -45.69 -15.11
N GLU A 177 17.13 -45.95 -16.39
CA GLU A 177 17.05 -47.27 -17.00
C GLU A 177 18.25 -48.11 -16.54
#